data_83d5a462c3624cae5fcae8ad27e236b5
#
_entry.id   83d5a462c3624cae5fcae8ad27e236b5
#
_cell.length_a   1.000
_cell.length_b   1.000
_cell.length_c   1.000
_cell.angle_alpha   90.00
_cell.angle_beta   90.00
_cell.angle_gamma   90.00
#
_symmetry.space_group_name_H-M   'P 1'
#
loop_
_entity.id
_entity.type
_entity.pdbx_description
1 polymer ?
#
loop_
_entity_poly.entity_id
_entity_poly.type
_entity_poly.pdbx_seq_one_letter_code
_entity_poly.pdbx_strand_id
1 'polypeptide(L)'
;MADGADMQFTYLGRSGLRVSRLCLGTMNFGWKTDEADSFAIMDRSHELGINFFDTANVYGNSRGEGLTEKILGRWFAQGGTRRERTVLATKVYGTMGDWPNDEKLSALNIRRACDASLTRLQTDYIDLYQMHHVDRATPWDEIWEAMEVLRFQGKILYAGSSNFAGWHIAKAQEAAARRNFLGLVCEQSLYNLFVRDVEREVLPAALDYGVGIIAWSPLQGGLLGGVLGKVDGTGRRYEDQRAKDTVRDKREQIEAYEALCKEMGEEPANVALAWLLKRPELTAPIIGPRDMAQLEGSLRAVSLADELEPETLSRLDKIFPPYKPAPEDYAW
;
A
#
# COMPACT_ATOMS: atom_id res chain seq x y z
N MET A 1 17.35 24.70 -6.49
CA MET A 1 17.30 23.40 -5.81
C MET A 1 16.26 23.58 -4.72
N ALA A 2 15.09 22.95 -4.88
CA ALA A 2 14.08 22.98 -3.82
C ALA A 2 14.67 22.21 -2.64
N ASP A 3 14.60 22.79 -1.44
CA ASP A 3 14.89 22.12 -0.18
C ASP A 3 13.89 20.96 0.01
N GLY A 4 14.12 19.87 -0.70
CA GLY A 4 13.36 18.63 -0.56
C GLY A 4 13.88 17.92 0.68
N ALA A 5 13.00 17.63 1.63
CA ALA A 5 13.30 16.66 2.68
C ALA A 5 13.87 15.41 2.01
N ASP A 6 15.08 15.00 2.40
CA ASP A 6 15.72 13.80 1.85
C ASP A 6 14.83 12.60 2.11
N MET A 7 14.44 11.87 1.04
CA MET A 7 13.63 10.66 1.17
C MET A 7 14.33 9.67 2.09
N GLN A 8 13.64 9.26 3.13
CA GLN A 8 14.12 8.24 4.07
C GLN A 8 13.85 6.84 3.50
N PHE A 9 14.73 5.89 3.81
CA PHE A 9 14.64 4.50 3.39
C PHE A 9 14.65 3.56 4.60
N THR A 10 13.91 2.46 4.49
CA THR A 10 13.90 1.39 5.49
C THR A 10 13.94 0.02 4.83
N TYR A 11 14.17 -1.03 5.61
CA TYR A 11 14.07 -2.40 5.11
C TYR A 11 12.60 -2.85 5.05
N LEU A 12 12.25 -3.63 4.03
CA LEU A 12 10.94 -4.25 3.91
C LEU A 12 10.90 -5.52 4.77
N GLY A 13 10.34 -5.40 5.97
CA GLY A 13 10.36 -6.47 6.96
C GLY A 13 11.78 -6.95 7.26
N ARG A 14 11.95 -8.25 7.45
CA ARG A 14 13.25 -8.90 7.70
C ARG A 14 14.09 -9.17 6.44
N SER A 15 13.70 -8.61 5.31
CA SER A 15 14.46 -8.77 4.06
C SER A 15 15.58 -7.74 3.94
N GLY A 16 16.54 -7.99 3.03
CA GLY A 16 17.58 -7.03 2.67
C GLY A 16 17.10 -5.93 1.71
N LEU A 17 15.82 -5.95 1.31
CA LEU A 17 15.26 -5.00 0.35
C LEU A 17 15.01 -3.65 1.01
N ARG A 18 15.64 -2.58 0.48
CA ARG A 18 15.46 -1.21 0.98
C ARG A 18 14.44 -0.47 0.11
N VAL A 19 13.44 0.09 0.76
CA VAL A 19 12.35 0.84 0.14
C VAL A 19 12.22 2.23 0.74
N SER A 20 11.71 3.18 -0.05
CA SER A 20 11.38 4.53 0.42
C SER A 20 10.24 4.49 1.45
N ARG A 21 10.27 5.44 2.40
CA ARG A 21 9.22 5.59 3.43
C ARG A 21 7.85 6.02 2.87
N LEU A 22 7.77 6.37 1.58
CA LEU A 22 6.53 6.52 0.83
C LEU A 22 6.52 5.48 -0.29
N CYS A 23 5.36 4.84 -0.50
CA CYS A 23 5.12 3.91 -1.62
C CYS A 23 4.18 4.58 -2.62
N LEU A 24 4.56 4.62 -3.90
CA LEU A 24 3.70 5.14 -4.97
C LEU A 24 2.65 4.10 -5.34
N GLY A 25 1.38 4.37 -5.01
CA GLY A 25 0.24 3.58 -5.45
C GLY A 25 -0.25 4.02 -6.82
N THR A 26 -0.40 3.09 -7.73
CA THR A 26 -0.68 3.36 -9.14
C THR A 26 -2.14 3.08 -9.55
N MET A 27 -3.03 2.74 -8.63
CA MET A 27 -4.42 2.35 -8.93
C MET A 27 -5.21 3.42 -9.71
N ASN A 28 -4.82 4.71 -9.62
CA ASN A 28 -5.47 5.79 -10.35
C ASN A 28 -5.04 5.89 -11.82
N PHE A 29 -3.92 5.27 -12.22
CA PHE A 29 -3.33 5.38 -13.55
C PHE A 29 -4.18 4.65 -14.59
N GLY A 30 -4.47 5.35 -15.68
CA GLY A 30 -5.37 4.90 -16.75
C GLY A 30 -6.85 5.02 -16.43
N TRP A 31 -7.21 5.53 -15.24
CA TRP A 31 -8.60 5.75 -14.84
C TRP A 31 -8.87 7.21 -14.43
N LYS A 32 -8.22 7.71 -13.38
CA LYS A 32 -8.36 9.10 -12.88
C LYS A 32 -7.19 9.99 -13.31
N THR A 33 -6.09 9.39 -13.67
CA THR A 33 -4.86 10.03 -14.15
C THR A 33 -4.55 9.42 -15.51
N ASP A 34 -4.42 10.22 -16.52
CA ASP A 34 -4.08 9.72 -17.85
C ASP A 34 -2.64 9.19 -17.93
N GLU A 35 -2.25 8.64 -19.07
CA GLU A 35 -0.95 8.00 -19.22
C GLU A 35 0.21 9.01 -19.18
N ALA A 36 0.03 10.20 -19.76
CA ALA A 36 1.07 11.22 -19.79
C ALA A 36 1.36 11.76 -18.38
N ASP A 37 0.31 12.07 -17.62
CA ASP A 37 0.41 12.48 -16.23
C ASP A 37 0.95 11.34 -15.35
N SER A 38 0.56 10.09 -15.63
CA SER A 38 1.10 8.91 -14.91
C SER A 38 2.61 8.79 -15.09
N PHE A 39 3.11 9.00 -16.32
CA PHE A 39 4.56 9.00 -16.60
C PHE A 39 5.27 10.12 -15.87
N ALA A 40 4.72 11.34 -15.92
CA ALA A 40 5.29 12.49 -15.21
C ALA A 40 5.36 12.26 -13.69
N ILE A 41 4.30 11.68 -13.10
CA ILE A 41 4.27 11.32 -11.67
C ILE A 41 5.33 10.27 -11.35
N MET A 42 5.52 9.24 -12.18
CA MET A 42 6.52 8.19 -11.96
C MET A 42 7.95 8.73 -12.09
N ASP A 43 8.22 9.54 -13.12
CA ASP A 43 9.54 10.19 -13.30
C ASP A 43 9.84 11.11 -12.11
N ARG A 44 8.88 11.93 -11.71
CA ARG A 44 9.03 12.82 -10.56
C ARG A 44 9.21 12.06 -9.24
N SER A 45 8.52 10.94 -9.07
CA SER A 45 8.69 10.07 -7.89
C SER A 45 10.14 9.59 -7.75
N HIS A 46 10.77 9.18 -8.85
CA HIS A 46 12.19 8.81 -8.85
C HIS A 46 13.12 9.98 -8.51
N GLU A 47 12.86 11.18 -9.05
CA GLU A 47 13.62 12.39 -8.72
C GLU A 47 13.51 12.73 -7.22
N LEU A 48 12.36 12.45 -6.61
CA LEU A 48 12.08 12.65 -5.19
C LEU A 48 12.57 11.49 -4.30
N GLY A 49 13.23 10.48 -4.87
CA GLY A 49 13.77 9.33 -4.14
C GLY A 49 12.75 8.25 -3.80
N ILE A 50 11.52 8.31 -4.30
CA ILE A 50 10.54 7.24 -4.12
C ILE A 50 10.90 6.10 -5.08
N ASN A 51 11.34 4.97 -4.52
CA ASN A 51 11.71 3.78 -5.29
C ASN A 51 10.70 2.64 -5.18
N PHE A 52 9.69 2.74 -4.33
CA PHE A 52 8.72 1.69 -4.05
C PHE A 52 7.39 1.99 -4.75
N PHE A 53 7.00 1.15 -5.72
CA PHE A 53 5.79 1.32 -6.53
C PHE A 53 4.87 0.12 -6.36
N ASP A 54 3.59 0.36 -6.06
CA ASP A 54 2.56 -0.65 -5.87
C ASP A 54 1.51 -0.61 -6.98
N THR A 55 1.30 -1.74 -7.62
CA THR A 55 0.25 -1.97 -8.62
C THR A 55 -0.47 -3.30 -8.35
N ALA A 56 -1.35 -3.73 -9.25
CA ALA A 56 -1.98 -5.05 -9.25
C ALA A 56 -2.45 -5.44 -10.66
N ASN A 57 -2.56 -6.74 -10.90
CA ASN A 57 -3.05 -7.27 -12.18
C ASN A 57 -4.47 -6.78 -12.53
N VAL A 58 -5.32 -6.50 -11.54
CA VAL A 58 -6.72 -6.06 -11.72
C VAL A 58 -6.89 -4.55 -11.80
N TYR A 59 -5.82 -3.75 -11.63
CA TYR A 59 -5.97 -2.30 -11.66
C TYR A 59 -6.19 -1.79 -13.07
N GLY A 60 -7.08 -0.81 -13.18
CA GLY A 60 -7.57 -0.24 -14.41
C GLY A 60 -9.09 -0.19 -14.45
N ASN A 61 -9.68 0.40 -15.49
CA ASN A 61 -11.12 0.64 -15.56
C ASN A 61 -11.91 -0.56 -16.13
N SER A 62 -11.23 -1.52 -16.74
CA SER A 62 -11.84 -2.68 -17.40
C SER A 62 -11.35 -3.98 -16.79
N ARG A 63 -12.29 -4.87 -16.45
CA ARG A 63 -12.00 -6.22 -15.92
C ARG A 63 -11.09 -6.99 -16.88
N GLY A 64 -10.06 -7.63 -16.35
CA GLY A 64 -9.14 -8.48 -17.11
C GLY A 64 -8.12 -7.74 -17.99
N GLU A 65 -8.21 -6.43 -18.08
CA GLU A 65 -7.33 -5.66 -18.96
C GLU A 65 -5.91 -5.46 -18.40
N GLY A 66 -5.78 -5.26 -17.08
CA GLY A 66 -4.50 -4.95 -16.43
C GLY A 66 -3.89 -3.65 -16.96
N LEU A 67 -4.72 -2.63 -17.19
CA LEU A 67 -4.33 -1.37 -17.84
C LEU A 67 -3.19 -0.67 -17.09
N THR A 68 -3.25 -0.65 -15.75
CA THR A 68 -2.23 0.01 -14.95
C THR A 68 -0.86 -0.67 -15.11
N GLU A 69 -0.80 -2.00 -15.11
CA GLU A 69 0.46 -2.72 -15.39
C GLU A 69 0.98 -2.44 -16.81
N LYS A 70 0.09 -2.30 -17.80
CA LYS A 70 0.49 -1.91 -19.19
C LYS A 70 1.08 -0.50 -19.23
N ILE A 71 0.54 0.46 -18.47
CA ILE A 71 1.09 1.82 -18.37
C ILE A 71 2.48 1.79 -17.75
N LEU A 72 2.66 1.08 -16.63
CA LEU A 72 3.99 0.92 -16.03
C LEU A 72 4.97 0.25 -17.00
N GLY A 73 4.53 -0.78 -17.72
CA GLY A 73 5.35 -1.48 -18.71
C GLY A 73 5.85 -0.55 -19.83
N ARG A 74 4.98 0.29 -20.37
CA ARG A 74 5.37 1.30 -21.37
C ARG A 74 6.32 2.35 -20.81
N TRP A 75 6.16 2.71 -19.54
CA TRP A 75 7.09 3.61 -18.87
C TRP A 75 8.46 2.96 -18.65
N PHE A 76 8.53 1.70 -18.22
CA PHE A 76 9.79 0.94 -18.11
C PHE A 76 10.49 0.80 -19.46
N ALA A 77 9.73 0.56 -20.53
CA ALA A 77 10.27 0.39 -21.89
C ALA A 77 10.96 1.66 -22.43
N GLN A 78 10.73 2.83 -21.84
CA GLN A 78 11.48 4.05 -22.19
C GLN A 78 12.95 3.99 -21.74
N GLY A 79 13.33 3.01 -20.92
CA GLY A 79 14.70 2.84 -20.44
C GLY A 79 15.13 3.88 -19.40
N GLY A 80 16.40 4.25 -19.37
CA GLY A 80 16.92 5.26 -18.45
C GLY A 80 16.98 4.79 -16.98
N THR A 81 17.20 3.52 -16.73
CA THR A 81 17.25 2.90 -15.40
C THR A 81 15.92 2.90 -14.63
N ARG A 82 14.78 3.16 -15.31
CA ARG A 82 13.47 3.19 -14.67
C ARG A 82 13.14 1.88 -13.94
N ARG A 83 13.36 0.74 -14.63
CA ARG A 83 13.07 -0.57 -14.03
C ARG A 83 14.03 -0.91 -12.89
N GLU A 84 15.32 -0.69 -13.06
CA GLU A 84 16.37 -1.04 -12.13
C GLU A 84 16.29 -0.24 -10.82
N ARG A 85 15.75 0.98 -10.88
CA ARG A 85 15.56 1.86 -9.72
C ARG A 85 14.22 1.67 -9.04
N THR A 86 13.31 0.87 -9.59
CA THR A 86 11.99 0.63 -9.03
C THR A 86 11.94 -0.71 -8.30
N VAL A 87 11.59 -0.67 -7.02
CA VAL A 87 11.10 -1.83 -6.29
C VAL A 87 9.61 -1.97 -6.63
N LEU A 88 9.32 -2.89 -7.54
CA LEU A 88 7.98 -3.09 -8.10
C LEU A 88 7.20 -4.14 -7.33
N ALA A 89 6.07 -3.74 -6.75
CA ALA A 89 5.09 -4.64 -6.18
C ALA A 89 3.88 -4.78 -7.10
N THR A 90 3.49 -6.02 -7.43
CA THR A 90 2.19 -6.30 -8.06
C THR A 90 1.49 -7.45 -7.35
N LYS A 91 0.23 -7.74 -7.72
CA LYS A 91 -0.64 -8.64 -6.96
C LYS A 91 -1.34 -9.64 -7.85
N VAL A 92 -1.63 -10.82 -7.26
CA VAL A 92 -2.45 -11.89 -7.83
C VAL A 92 -3.60 -12.21 -6.88
N TYR A 93 -4.74 -12.53 -7.40
CA TYR A 93 -5.96 -13.05 -6.77
C TYR A 93 -7.20 -12.66 -7.56
N GLY A 94 -7.29 -11.37 -7.92
CA GLY A 94 -8.49 -10.83 -8.54
C GLY A 94 -8.77 -11.45 -9.90
N THR A 95 -10.04 -11.48 -10.26
CA THR A 95 -10.55 -12.10 -11.47
C THR A 95 -10.08 -11.41 -12.74
N MET A 96 -9.33 -12.10 -13.58
CA MET A 96 -8.79 -11.57 -14.85
C MET A 96 -9.52 -12.09 -16.10
N GLY A 97 -10.39 -13.08 -15.96
CA GLY A 97 -11.18 -13.65 -17.04
C GLY A 97 -12.47 -14.29 -16.53
N ASP A 98 -13.19 -14.98 -17.41
CA ASP A 98 -14.46 -15.65 -17.08
C ASP A 98 -14.32 -17.18 -16.97
N TRP A 99 -13.08 -17.66 -17.15
CA TRP A 99 -12.81 -19.10 -17.11
C TRP A 99 -12.42 -19.56 -15.70
N PRO A 100 -12.73 -20.80 -15.30
CA PRO A 100 -12.21 -21.39 -14.07
C PRO A 100 -10.68 -21.25 -13.97
N ASN A 101 -10.18 -20.86 -12.81
CA ASN A 101 -8.77 -20.61 -12.53
C ASN A 101 -8.18 -19.29 -13.14
N ASP A 102 -9.03 -18.33 -13.52
CA ASP A 102 -8.60 -16.98 -13.85
C ASP A 102 -8.61 -16.05 -12.62
N GLU A 103 -8.70 -16.64 -11.43
CA GLU A 103 -8.73 -15.93 -10.14
C GLU A 103 -8.15 -16.79 -9.01
N LYS A 104 -7.99 -16.16 -7.82
CA LYS A 104 -7.55 -16.78 -6.56
C LYS A 104 -6.10 -17.30 -6.61
N LEU A 105 -5.77 -18.27 -5.73
CA LEU A 105 -4.39 -18.63 -5.44
C LEU A 105 -4.05 -20.09 -5.77
N SER A 106 -4.77 -20.75 -6.69
CA SER A 106 -4.30 -22.03 -7.19
C SER A 106 -2.91 -21.89 -7.83
N ALA A 107 -2.07 -22.92 -7.73
CA ALA A 107 -0.73 -22.93 -8.35
C ALA A 107 -0.80 -22.61 -9.85
N LEU A 108 -1.85 -23.06 -10.53
CA LEU A 108 -2.10 -22.77 -11.93
C LEU A 108 -2.27 -21.27 -12.16
N ASN A 109 -3.16 -20.61 -11.36
CA ASN A 109 -3.39 -19.17 -11.52
C ASN A 109 -2.21 -18.34 -11.08
N ILE A 110 -1.54 -18.64 -9.95
CA ILE A 110 -0.35 -17.92 -9.49
C ILE A 110 0.69 -17.84 -10.61
N ARG A 111 0.99 -18.96 -11.28
CA ARG A 111 2.00 -19.01 -12.34
C ARG A 111 1.58 -18.26 -13.59
N ARG A 112 0.34 -18.51 -14.09
CA ARG A 112 -0.19 -17.83 -15.28
C ARG A 112 -0.34 -16.33 -15.09
N ALA A 113 -0.85 -15.90 -13.94
CA ALA A 113 -1.01 -14.50 -13.61
C ALA A 113 0.33 -13.79 -13.51
N CYS A 114 1.37 -14.44 -12.96
CA CYS A 114 2.73 -13.89 -12.92
C CYS A 114 3.27 -13.67 -14.34
N ASP A 115 3.19 -14.67 -15.22
CA ASP A 115 3.66 -14.56 -16.60
C ASP A 115 2.92 -13.46 -17.37
N ALA A 116 1.61 -13.36 -17.17
CA ALA A 116 0.79 -12.32 -17.77
C ALA A 116 1.14 -10.91 -17.23
N SER A 117 1.41 -10.78 -15.93
CA SER A 117 1.87 -9.53 -15.32
C SER A 117 3.24 -9.11 -15.84
N LEU A 118 4.21 -10.03 -15.94
CA LEU A 118 5.53 -9.77 -16.53
C LEU A 118 5.41 -9.25 -17.95
N THR A 119 4.52 -9.86 -18.77
CA THR A 119 4.24 -9.42 -20.14
C THR A 119 3.68 -8.00 -20.18
N ARG A 120 2.69 -7.67 -19.32
CA ARG A 120 2.09 -6.32 -19.28
C ARG A 120 3.09 -5.28 -18.78
N LEU A 121 3.88 -5.64 -17.77
CA LEU A 121 4.92 -4.79 -17.16
C LEU A 121 6.19 -4.67 -18.00
N GLN A 122 6.34 -5.48 -19.07
CA GLN A 122 7.50 -5.49 -19.96
C GLN A 122 8.83 -5.64 -19.18
N THR A 123 8.86 -6.57 -18.23
CA THR A 123 10.01 -6.86 -17.37
C THR A 123 10.13 -8.36 -17.13
N ASP A 124 11.33 -8.83 -16.81
CA ASP A 124 11.61 -10.25 -16.58
C ASP A 124 11.39 -10.67 -15.13
N TYR A 125 11.25 -9.72 -14.22
CA TYR A 125 11.08 -10.01 -12.78
C TYR A 125 10.19 -9.00 -12.08
N ILE A 126 9.58 -9.44 -10.97
CA ILE A 126 8.80 -8.65 -10.01
C ILE A 126 9.56 -8.68 -8.69
N ASP A 127 9.78 -7.51 -8.06
CA ASP A 127 10.48 -7.45 -6.79
C ASP A 127 9.63 -8.02 -5.65
N LEU A 128 8.36 -7.63 -5.56
CA LEU A 128 7.42 -8.10 -4.54
C LEU A 128 6.12 -8.59 -5.19
N TYR A 129 5.88 -9.90 -5.15
CA TYR A 129 4.65 -10.51 -5.66
C TYR A 129 3.71 -10.82 -4.51
N GLN A 130 2.55 -10.14 -4.49
CA GLN A 130 1.64 -10.16 -3.36
C GLN A 130 0.38 -10.99 -3.65
N MET A 131 -0.06 -11.76 -2.68
CA MET A 131 -1.41 -12.33 -2.64
C MET A 131 -2.39 -11.20 -2.26
N HIS A 132 -3.24 -10.75 -3.20
CA HIS A 132 -4.13 -9.60 -3.01
C HIS A 132 -5.18 -9.81 -1.92
N HIS A 133 -5.59 -11.06 -1.72
CA HIS A 133 -6.47 -11.52 -0.65
C HIS A 133 -6.11 -12.95 -0.24
N VAL A 134 -6.56 -13.33 0.95
CA VAL A 134 -6.43 -14.71 1.41
C VAL A 134 -7.35 -15.64 0.61
N ASP A 135 -6.83 -16.79 0.21
CA ASP A 135 -7.61 -17.90 -0.32
C ASP A 135 -7.64 -19.04 0.71
N ARG A 136 -8.80 -19.19 1.37
CA ARG A 136 -8.96 -20.22 2.40
C ARG A 136 -9.21 -21.62 1.83
N ALA A 137 -9.50 -21.71 0.52
CA ALA A 137 -9.75 -22.98 -0.16
C ALA A 137 -8.46 -23.64 -0.67
N THR A 138 -7.43 -22.83 -0.95
CA THR A 138 -6.15 -23.34 -1.45
C THR A 138 -5.20 -23.66 -0.30
N PRO A 139 -4.62 -24.88 -0.22
CA PRO A 139 -3.63 -25.23 0.80
C PRO A 139 -2.38 -24.37 0.73
N TRP A 140 -1.80 -24.03 1.89
CA TRP A 140 -0.55 -23.25 1.95
C TRP A 140 0.62 -23.92 1.25
N ASP A 141 0.69 -25.24 1.28
CA ASP A 141 1.75 -25.99 0.61
C ASP A 141 1.71 -25.80 -0.92
N GLU A 142 0.49 -25.76 -1.51
CA GLU A 142 0.31 -25.47 -2.94
C GLU A 142 0.71 -24.03 -3.29
N ILE A 143 0.26 -23.06 -2.48
CA ILE A 143 0.59 -21.64 -2.67
C ILE A 143 2.11 -21.44 -2.62
N TRP A 144 2.77 -21.98 -1.57
CA TRP A 144 4.20 -21.79 -1.41
C TRP A 144 5.02 -22.53 -2.47
N GLU A 145 4.61 -23.73 -2.89
CA GLU A 145 5.26 -24.43 -3.99
C GLU A 145 5.24 -23.59 -5.28
N ALA A 146 4.10 -22.97 -5.60
CA ALA A 146 4.00 -22.10 -6.76
C ALA A 146 4.91 -20.86 -6.64
N MET A 147 4.96 -20.22 -5.47
CA MET A 147 5.81 -19.06 -5.20
C MET A 147 7.32 -19.43 -5.24
N GLU A 148 7.69 -20.56 -4.68
CA GLU A 148 9.06 -21.11 -4.75
C GLU A 148 9.52 -21.34 -6.19
N VAL A 149 8.66 -21.94 -7.03
CA VAL A 149 8.95 -22.15 -8.45
C VAL A 149 9.18 -20.83 -9.17
N LEU A 150 8.32 -19.84 -8.95
CA LEU A 150 8.48 -18.50 -9.56
C LEU A 150 9.78 -17.82 -9.09
N ARG A 151 10.11 -17.93 -7.80
CA ARG A 151 11.36 -17.41 -7.25
C ARG A 151 12.59 -18.14 -7.82
N PHE A 152 12.54 -19.46 -7.92
CA PHE A 152 13.62 -20.25 -8.52
C PHE A 152 13.85 -19.90 -10.00
N GLN A 153 12.77 -19.59 -10.73
CA GLN A 153 12.84 -19.11 -12.12
C GLN A 153 13.32 -17.65 -12.23
N GLY A 154 13.53 -16.95 -11.13
CA GLY A 154 13.91 -15.54 -11.12
C GLY A 154 12.78 -14.57 -11.50
N LYS A 155 11.54 -15.05 -11.60
CA LYS A 155 10.37 -14.24 -11.98
C LYS A 155 9.85 -13.36 -10.85
N ILE A 156 10.05 -13.78 -9.60
CA ILE A 156 9.75 -12.98 -8.41
C ILE A 156 10.97 -13.02 -7.47
N LEU A 157 11.19 -11.96 -6.69
CA LEU A 157 12.27 -11.94 -5.70
C LEU A 157 11.74 -12.20 -4.29
N TYR A 158 10.62 -11.57 -3.93
CA TYR A 158 9.99 -11.67 -2.63
C TYR A 158 8.49 -11.93 -2.76
N ALA A 159 7.92 -12.62 -1.77
CA ALA A 159 6.49 -12.84 -1.64
C ALA A 159 5.90 -11.92 -0.56
N GLY A 160 4.68 -11.43 -0.79
CA GLY A 160 3.91 -10.63 0.16
C GLY A 160 2.44 -11.03 0.18
N SER A 161 1.71 -10.41 1.08
CA SER A 161 0.28 -10.60 1.23
C SER A 161 -0.46 -9.27 1.33
N SER A 162 -1.77 -9.31 1.23
CA SER A 162 -2.65 -8.16 1.44
C SER A 162 -3.98 -8.62 2.05
N ASN A 163 -4.47 -7.83 3.00
CA ASN A 163 -5.75 -8.08 3.68
C ASN A 163 -5.80 -9.42 4.46
N PHE A 164 -4.67 -9.81 5.03
CA PHE A 164 -4.58 -10.99 5.88
C PHE A 164 -4.89 -10.62 7.35
N ALA A 165 -5.53 -11.54 8.07
CA ALA A 165 -5.61 -11.48 9.53
C ALA A 165 -4.27 -11.94 10.14
N GLY A 166 -4.01 -11.57 11.39
CA GLY A 166 -2.79 -11.96 12.10
C GLY A 166 -2.55 -13.48 12.09
N TRP A 167 -3.58 -14.28 12.32
CA TRP A 167 -3.47 -15.74 12.27
C TRP A 167 -3.19 -16.31 10.86
N HIS A 168 -3.58 -15.61 9.79
CA HIS A 168 -3.20 -16.00 8.43
C HIS A 168 -1.71 -15.76 8.18
N ILE A 169 -1.18 -14.62 8.67
CA ILE A 169 0.26 -14.31 8.62
C ILE A 169 1.05 -15.40 9.34
N ALA A 170 0.67 -15.71 10.60
CA ALA A 170 1.30 -16.76 11.38
C ALA A 170 1.30 -18.10 10.64
N LYS A 171 0.13 -18.53 10.15
CA LYS A 171 -0.02 -19.79 9.44
C LYS A 171 0.81 -19.85 8.14
N ALA A 172 0.85 -18.74 7.40
CA ALA A 172 1.66 -18.63 6.19
C ALA A 172 3.15 -18.76 6.49
N GLN A 173 3.62 -18.05 7.52
CA GLN A 173 5.04 -18.07 7.92
C GLN A 173 5.47 -19.43 8.45
N GLU A 174 4.67 -20.10 9.28
CA GLU A 174 4.94 -21.45 9.76
C GLU A 174 4.99 -22.48 8.62
N ALA A 175 4.08 -22.35 7.64
CA ALA A 175 4.09 -23.20 6.46
C ALA A 175 5.35 -22.96 5.60
N ALA A 176 5.77 -21.72 5.42
CA ALA A 176 6.99 -21.35 4.71
C ALA A 176 8.26 -21.86 5.43
N ALA A 177 8.30 -21.71 6.77
CA ALA A 177 9.45 -22.15 7.59
C ALA A 177 9.71 -23.66 7.44
N ARG A 178 8.65 -24.49 7.44
CA ARG A 178 8.77 -25.94 7.19
C ARG A 178 9.36 -26.30 5.82
N ARG A 179 9.31 -25.37 4.87
CA ARG A 179 9.85 -25.52 3.52
C ARG A 179 11.23 -24.86 3.35
N ASN A 180 11.81 -24.32 4.40
CA ASN A 180 13.01 -23.48 4.36
C ASN A 180 12.86 -22.28 3.39
N PHE A 181 11.64 -21.75 3.26
CA PHE A 181 11.32 -20.61 2.44
C PHE A 181 11.16 -19.36 3.32
N LEU A 182 11.58 -18.19 2.79
CA LEU A 182 11.53 -16.93 3.56
C LEU A 182 10.10 -16.55 3.97
N GLY A 183 9.11 -16.95 3.19
CA GLY A 183 7.73 -16.62 3.43
C GLY A 183 7.38 -15.18 3.04
N LEU A 184 6.43 -14.61 3.77
CA LEU A 184 6.01 -13.23 3.59
C LEU A 184 7.07 -12.27 4.11
N VAL A 185 7.44 -11.29 3.30
CA VAL A 185 8.27 -10.16 3.73
C VAL A 185 7.45 -8.90 3.95
N CYS A 186 6.22 -8.86 3.41
CA CYS A 186 5.33 -7.70 3.46
C CYS A 186 3.87 -8.14 3.59
N GLU A 187 3.10 -7.41 4.40
CA GLU A 187 1.64 -7.43 4.43
C GLU A 187 1.11 -6.04 4.07
N GLN A 188 0.15 -5.97 3.16
CA GLN A 188 -0.51 -4.75 2.75
C GLN A 188 -1.93 -4.68 3.32
N SER A 189 -2.17 -3.78 4.27
CA SER A 189 -3.43 -3.70 5.01
C SER A 189 -4.06 -2.31 4.95
N LEU A 190 -5.41 -2.26 5.09
CA LEU A 190 -6.13 -1.01 5.34
C LEU A 190 -5.72 -0.48 6.72
N TYR A 191 -5.02 0.65 6.73
CA TYR A 191 -4.61 1.27 7.99
C TYR A 191 -4.53 2.79 7.86
N ASN A 192 -5.23 3.49 8.74
CA ASN A 192 -5.24 4.94 8.85
C ASN A 192 -5.87 5.34 10.19
N LEU A 193 -5.94 6.63 10.49
CA LEU A 193 -6.52 7.14 11.73
C LEU A 193 -7.96 6.67 12.01
N PHE A 194 -8.81 6.49 10.98
CA PHE A 194 -10.18 5.99 11.14
C PHE A 194 -10.29 4.47 11.27
N VAL A 195 -9.35 3.73 10.66
CA VAL A 195 -9.39 2.26 10.59
C VAL A 195 -8.12 1.70 11.21
N ARG A 196 -8.23 1.28 12.46
CA ARG A 196 -7.13 0.84 13.30
C ARG A 196 -7.22 -0.64 13.70
N ASP A 197 -8.14 -1.40 13.09
CA ASP A 197 -8.38 -2.81 13.46
C ASP A 197 -7.14 -3.70 13.34
N VAL A 198 -6.21 -3.36 12.44
CA VAL A 198 -4.93 -4.07 12.27
C VAL A 198 -4.06 -4.06 13.54
N GLU A 199 -4.27 -3.09 14.44
CA GLU A 199 -3.52 -2.97 15.70
C GLU A 199 -3.81 -4.14 16.66
N ARG A 200 -4.95 -4.83 16.51
CA ARG A 200 -5.33 -5.94 17.37
C ARG A 200 -4.47 -7.18 17.16
N GLU A 201 -4.24 -7.60 15.93
CA GLU A 201 -3.57 -8.86 15.61
C GLU A 201 -2.56 -8.75 14.47
N VAL A 202 -2.84 -7.95 13.43
CA VAL A 202 -2.02 -7.91 12.22
C VAL A 202 -0.65 -7.29 12.52
N LEU A 203 -0.61 -6.14 13.20
CA LEU A 203 0.64 -5.48 13.56
C LEU A 203 1.47 -6.33 14.55
N PRO A 204 0.90 -6.86 15.64
CA PRO A 204 1.63 -7.78 16.53
C PRO A 204 2.20 -9.01 15.81
N ALA A 205 1.39 -9.67 14.97
CA ALA A 205 1.84 -10.83 14.20
C ALA A 205 2.94 -10.45 13.19
N ALA A 206 2.80 -9.32 12.49
CA ALA A 206 3.80 -8.86 11.55
C ALA A 206 5.13 -8.55 12.25
N LEU A 207 5.08 -7.91 13.41
CA LEU A 207 6.27 -7.61 14.21
C LEU A 207 6.98 -8.89 14.66
N ASP A 208 6.24 -9.86 15.19
CA ASP A 208 6.78 -11.14 15.69
C ASP A 208 7.48 -11.94 14.56
N TYR A 209 6.88 -11.97 13.38
CA TYR A 209 7.44 -12.69 12.23
C TYR A 209 8.38 -11.84 11.37
N GLY A 210 8.62 -10.58 11.70
CA GLY A 210 9.48 -9.67 10.94
C GLY A 210 8.93 -9.36 9.54
N VAL A 211 7.61 -9.27 9.40
CA VAL A 211 6.90 -8.89 8.16
C VAL A 211 6.68 -7.38 8.15
N GLY A 212 7.10 -6.69 7.09
CA GLY A 212 6.87 -5.25 6.96
C GLY A 212 5.41 -4.93 6.63
N ILE A 213 4.91 -3.83 7.15
CA ILE A 213 3.53 -3.39 6.87
C ILE A 213 3.54 -2.23 5.90
N ILE A 214 2.73 -2.29 4.86
CA ILE A 214 2.41 -1.15 4.00
C ILE A 214 0.90 -0.85 4.10
N ALA A 215 0.57 0.45 4.26
CA ALA A 215 -0.80 0.87 4.51
C ALA A 215 -1.48 1.34 3.22
N TRP A 216 -2.53 0.65 2.78
CA TRP A 216 -3.37 1.16 1.70
C TRP A 216 -4.50 2.06 2.24
N SER A 217 -4.98 2.98 1.40
CA SER A 217 -5.97 4.00 1.77
C SER A 217 -5.58 4.84 3.00
N PRO A 218 -4.34 5.35 3.07
CA PRO A 218 -3.82 6.06 4.25
C PRO A 218 -4.64 7.30 4.61
N LEU A 219 -5.34 7.89 3.63
CA LEU A 219 -6.21 9.05 3.80
C LEU A 219 -7.72 8.71 3.86
N GLN A 220 -8.08 7.43 4.05
CA GLN A 220 -9.45 6.93 4.09
C GLN A 220 -10.30 7.45 2.90
N GLY A 221 -9.84 7.14 1.68
CA GLY A 221 -10.47 7.67 0.46
C GLY A 221 -10.48 9.20 0.40
N GLY A 222 -9.62 9.86 1.19
CA GLY A 222 -9.37 11.28 1.29
C GLY A 222 -10.19 11.99 2.40
N LEU A 223 -10.89 11.28 3.33
CA LEU A 223 -11.54 11.89 4.50
C LEU A 223 -10.55 12.63 5.40
N LEU A 224 -9.32 12.14 5.46
CA LEU A 224 -8.20 12.73 6.20
C LEU A 224 -7.40 13.76 5.37
N GLY A 225 -7.91 14.17 4.22
CA GLY A 225 -7.23 15.13 3.34
C GLY A 225 -7.80 16.55 3.35
N GLY A 226 -8.42 17.00 4.44
CA GLY A 226 -9.00 18.35 4.54
C GLY A 226 -10.34 18.44 3.80
N VAL A 227 -11.32 17.63 4.17
CA VAL A 227 -12.59 17.51 3.45
C VAL A 227 -13.52 18.68 3.70
N LEU A 228 -13.51 19.28 4.89
CA LEU A 228 -14.44 20.36 5.25
C LEU A 228 -14.04 21.70 4.62
N GLY A 229 -12.74 21.92 4.36
CA GLY A 229 -12.24 23.14 3.72
C GLY A 229 -12.35 23.15 2.19
N LYS A 230 -12.66 22.02 1.55
CA LYS A 230 -12.75 21.92 0.07
C LYS A 230 -14.17 22.23 -0.40
N VAL A 231 -14.41 23.50 -0.73
CA VAL A 231 -15.73 24.02 -1.16
C VAL A 231 -16.07 23.62 -2.62
N ASP A 232 -15.11 23.17 -3.41
CA ASP A 232 -15.22 23.15 -4.88
C ASP A 232 -15.86 21.90 -5.49
N GLY A 233 -16.43 21.01 -4.70
CA GLY A 233 -17.21 19.88 -5.23
C GLY A 233 -16.44 18.87 -6.11
N THR A 234 -15.11 19.00 -6.23
CA THR A 234 -14.27 18.14 -7.05
C THR A 234 -13.69 16.97 -6.25
N GLY A 235 -13.94 15.75 -6.71
CA GLY A 235 -13.37 14.53 -6.14
C GLY A 235 -14.41 13.44 -5.88
N ARG A 236 -13.93 12.20 -5.72
CA ARG A 236 -14.74 10.99 -5.50
C ARG A 236 -15.84 11.13 -4.43
N ARG A 237 -15.63 11.98 -3.43
CA ARG A 237 -16.55 12.19 -2.31
C ARG A 237 -17.80 12.96 -2.66
N TYR A 238 -17.73 13.81 -3.67
CA TYR A 238 -18.90 14.58 -4.12
C TYR A 238 -19.74 13.81 -5.12
N GLU A 239 -19.15 12.76 -5.72
CA GLU A 239 -19.83 11.87 -6.67
C GLU A 239 -20.46 10.65 -5.99
N ASP A 240 -19.92 10.20 -4.84
CA ASP A 240 -20.36 8.99 -4.14
C ASP A 240 -21.19 9.31 -2.90
N GLN A 241 -22.45 8.86 -2.88
CA GLN A 241 -23.37 9.05 -1.76
C GLN A 241 -22.83 8.45 -0.45
N ARG A 242 -22.16 7.30 -0.51
CA ARG A 242 -21.57 6.67 0.69
C ARG A 242 -20.48 7.56 1.31
N ALA A 243 -19.70 8.24 0.46
CA ALA A 243 -18.68 9.16 0.96
C ALA A 243 -19.30 10.37 1.65
N LYS A 244 -20.42 10.92 1.12
CA LYS A 244 -21.18 11.99 1.76
C LYS A 244 -21.77 11.56 3.10
N ASP A 245 -22.35 10.37 3.15
CA ASP A 245 -22.90 9.81 4.38
C ASP A 245 -21.80 9.60 5.42
N THR A 246 -20.62 9.09 5.02
CA THR A 246 -19.47 8.93 5.92
C THR A 246 -18.99 10.27 6.48
N VAL A 247 -18.92 11.33 5.65
CA VAL A 247 -18.56 12.69 6.12
C VAL A 247 -19.56 13.17 7.17
N ARG A 248 -20.86 12.99 6.90
CA ARG A 248 -21.92 13.37 7.85
C ARG A 248 -21.79 12.61 9.17
N ASP A 249 -21.64 11.30 9.11
CA ASP A 249 -21.63 10.41 10.27
C ASP A 249 -20.36 10.55 11.11
N LYS A 250 -19.25 11.01 10.51
CA LYS A 250 -17.95 11.23 11.16
C LYS A 250 -17.60 12.71 11.34
N ARG A 251 -18.58 13.59 11.18
CA ARG A 251 -18.37 15.04 11.12
C ARG A 251 -17.60 15.57 12.32
N GLU A 252 -18.01 15.25 13.52
CA GLU A 252 -17.35 15.72 14.75
C GLU A 252 -15.87 15.31 14.82
N GLN A 253 -15.55 14.06 14.45
CA GLN A 253 -14.18 13.60 14.41
C GLN A 253 -13.34 14.34 13.35
N ILE A 254 -13.94 14.60 12.18
CA ILE A 254 -13.27 15.31 11.08
C ILE A 254 -13.04 16.76 11.48
N GLU A 255 -14.03 17.44 12.11
CA GLU A 255 -13.89 18.81 12.60
C GLU A 255 -12.78 18.93 13.66
N ALA A 256 -12.76 18.03 14.63
CA ALA A 256 -11.71 17.99 15.64
C ALA A 256 -10.32 17.76 15.04
N TYR A 257 -10.23 16.87 14.06
CA TYR A 257 -8.99 16.57 13.35
C TYR A 257 -8.48 17.76 12.53
N GLU A 258 -9.33 18.36 11.70
CA GLU A 258 -8.95 19.51 10.87
C GLU A 258 -8.62 20.75 11.72
N ALA A 259 -9.30 20.91 12.86
CA ALA A 259 -8.97 21.97 13.83
C ALA A 259 -7.56 21.76 14.44
N LEU A 260 -7.21 20.53 14.81
CA LEU A 260 -5.85 20.19 15.27
C LEU A 260 -4.80 20.46 14.20
N CYS A 261 -5.03 20.03 12.96
CA CYS A 261 -4.11 20.27 11.85
C CYS A 261 -3.90 21.77 11.59
N LYS A 262 -4.99 22.56 11.65
CA LYS A 262 -4.92 24.01 11.51
C LYS A 262 -4.11 24.67 12.64
N GLU A 263 -4.26 24.21 13.88
CA GLU A 263 -3.50 24.68 15.03
C GLU A 263 -1.98 24.40 14.84
N MET A 264 -1.66 23.24 14.26
CA MET A 264 -0.28 22.86 13.91
C MET A 264 0.28 23.65 12.71
N GLY A 265 -0.56 24.29 11.93
CA GLY A 265 -0.17 24.92 10.66
C GLY A 265 0.14 23.93 9.54
N GLU A 266 -0.38 22.70 9.63
CA GLU A 266 -0.09 21.60 8.69
C GLU A 266 -1.33 21.16 7.90
N GLU A 267 -1.09 20.71 6.67
CA GLU A 267 -2.15 20.12 5.84
C GLU A 267 -2.64 18.79 6.45
N PRO A 268 -3.95 18.56 6.56
CA PRO A 268 -4.49 17.33 7.14
C PRO A 268 -3.94 16.04 6.50
N ALA A 269 -3.75 16.01 5.17
CA ALA A 269 -3.17 14.86 4.50
C ALA A 269 -1.78 14.51 5.04
N ASN A 270 -0.95 15.54 5.31
CA ASN A 270 0.42 15.34 5.80
C ASN A 270 0.43 14.85 7.25
N VAL A 271 -0.46 15.36 8.10
CA VAL A 271 -0.60 14.88 9.49
C VAL A 271 -1.00 13.41 9.52
N ALA A 272 -1.95 12.99 8.69
CA ALA A 272 -2.37 11.59 8.62
C ALA A 272 -1.25 10.66 8.12
N LEU A 273 -0.51 11.06 7.09
CA LEU A 273 0.64 10.30 6.58
C LEU A 273 1.79 10.27 7.60
N ALA A 274 2.09 11.40 8.23
CA ALA A 274 3.14 11.50 9.27
C ALA A 274 2.81 10.64 10.49
N TRP A 275 1.54 10.60 10.91
CA TRP A 275 1.09 9.70 11.98
C TRP A 275 1.36 8.23 11.63
N LEU A 276 1.06 7.81 10.40
CA LEU A 276 1.40 6.47 9.93
C LEU A 276 2.91 6.23 9.94
N LEU A 277 3.69 7.15 9.40
CA LEU A 277 5.15 7.06 9.35
C LEU A 277 5.80 7.00 10.75
N LYS A 278 5.14 7.52 11.78
CA LYS A 278 5.56 7.42 13.18
C LYS A 278 5.34 6.05 13.79
N ARG A 279 4.51 5.17 13.17
CA ARG A 279 4.26 3.80 13.67
C ARG A 279 5.48 2.92 13.41
N PRO A 280 6.06 2.28 14.44
CA PRO A 280 7.29 1.50 14.29
C PRO A 280 7.12 0.27 13.40
N GLU A 281 5.91 -0.29 13.32
CA GLU A 281 5.59 -1.46 12.51
C GLU A 281 5.44 -1.13 11.02
N LEU A 282 5.21 0.16 10.69
CA LEU A 282 4.93 0.57 9.32
C LEU A 282 6.19 0.78 8.49
N THR A 283 6.27 0.11 7.36
CA THR A 283 7.30 0.34 6.35
C THR A 283 7.00 1.61 5.54
N ALA A 284 5.80 1.71 4.95
CA ALA A 284 5.39 2.88 4.16
C ALA A 284 3.86 2.96 4.01
N PRO A 285 3.25 4.16 4.02
CA PRO A 285 1.92 4.37 3.48
C PRO A 285 1.98 4.38 1.95
N ILE A 286 0.93 3.84 1.30
CA ILE A 286 0.76 3.88 -0.15
C ILE A 286 0.03 5.17 -0.51
N ILE A 287 0.76 6.14 -1.05
CA ILE A 287 0.21 7.37 -1.59
C ILE A 287 -0.32 7.14 -3.00
N GLY A 288 -1.49 7.70 -3.31
CA GLY A 288 -2.12 7.56 -4.63
C GLY A 288 -2.38 8.91 -5.28
N PRO A 289 -1.33 9.66 -5.66
CA PRO A 289 -1.50 10.97 -6.26
C PRO A 289 -2.19 10.85 -7.62
N ARG A 290 -3.08 11.81 -7.92
CA ARG A 290 -3.73 11.96 -9.22
C ARG A 290 -3.12 13.06 -10.06
N ASP A 291 -2.32 13.91 -9.42
CA ASP A 291 -1.64 15.04 -10.01
C ASP A 291 -0.31 15.31 -9.28
N MET A 292 0.52 16.17 -9.87
CA MET A 292 1.84 16.49 -9.37
C MET A 292 1.80 17.17 -7.99
N ALA A 293 0.82 18.05 -7.76
CA ALA A 293 0.70 18.76 -6.49
C ALA A 293 0.43 17.80 -5.33
N GLN A 294 -0.38 16.75 -5.54
CA GLN A 294 -0.62 15.73 -4.53
C GLN A 294 0.63 14.88 -4.24
N LEU A 295 1.42 14.56 -5.27
CA LEU A 295 2.69 13.85 -5.10
C LEU A 295 3.66 14.68 -4.25
N GLU A 296 3.95 15.89 -4.70
CA GLU A 296 4.92 16.78 -4.03
C GLU A 296 4.46 17.19 -2.62
N GLY A 297 3.16 17.44 -2.45
CA GLY A 297 2.59 17.74 -1.14
C GLY A 297 2.75 16.61 -0.12
N SER A 298 2.79 15.35 -0.56
CA SER A 298 2.95 14.19 0.33
C SER A 298 4.35 14.08 0.96
N LEU A 299 5.36 14.74 0.39
CA LEU A 299 6.75 14.67 0.91
C LEU A 299 6.90 15.31 2.28
N ARG A 300 6.12 16.36 2.58
CA ARG A 300 6.14 17.01 3.90
C ARG A 300 5.88 16.01 5.03
N ALA A 301 5.09 14.97 4.77
CA ALA A 301 4.79 13.96 5.78
C ALA A 301 6.03 13.22 6.31
N VAL A 302 7.10 13.10 5.51
CA VAL A 302 8.32 12.37 5.90
C VAL A 302 9.05 13.13 7.00
N SER A 303 9.29 14.44 6.82
CA SER A 303 9.92 15.27 7.85
C SER A 303 8.96 15.53 9.03
N LEU A 304 7.68 15.73 8.75
CA LEU A 304 6.68 15.95 9.79
C LEU A 304 6.56 14.75 10.76
N ALA A 305 6.81 13.54 10.30
CA ALA A 305 6.80 12.36 11.17
C ALA A 305 7.83 12.47 12.32
N ASP A 306 9.00 13.03 12.05
CA ASP A 306 10.03 13.26 13.07
C ASP A 306 9.64 14.41 14.04
N GLU A 307 8.89 15.38 13.55
CA GLU A 307 8.42 16.56 14.29
C GLU A 307 7.18 16.30 15.17
N LEU A 308 6.44 15.19 14.94
CA LEU A 308 5.24 14.87 15.73
C LEU A 308 5.62 14.58 17.19
N GLU A 309 5.22 15.47 18.07
CA GLU A 309 5.41 15.36 19.50
C GLU A 309 4.43 14.38 20.17
N PRO A 310 4.79 13.77 21.31
CA PRO A 310 3.92 12.83 22.05
C PRO A 310 2.56 13.43 22.42
N GLU A 311 2.50 14.74 22.69
CA GLU A 311 1.24 15.42 22.97
C GLU A 311 0.29 15.42 21.77
N THR A 312 0.81 15.70 20.58
CA THR A 312 0.04 15.66 19.33
C THR A 312 -0.48 14.25 19.06
N LEU A 313 0.36 13.23 19.23
CA LEU A 313 -0.05 11.83 19.09
C LEU A 313 -1.16 11.46 20.07
N SER A 314 -1.06 11.90 21.34
CA SER A 314 -2.10 11.71 22.34
C SER A 314 -3.43 12.42 21.99
N ARG A 315 -3.36 13.59 21.37
CA ARG A 315 -4.57 14.31 20.87
C ARG A 315 -5.20 13.57 19.70
N LEU A 316 -4.40 13.06 18.76
CA LEU A 316 -4.88 12.22 17.66
C LEU A 316 -5.54 10.93 18.18
N ASP A 317 -4.97 10.28 19.19
CA ASP A 317 -5.54 9.08 19.82
C ASP A 317 -6.84 9.36 20.57
N LYS A 318 -7.08 10.58 21.08
CA LYS A 318 -8.37 10.99 21.65
C LYS A 318 -9.44 11.17 20.58
N ILE A 319 -9.06 11.69 19.41
CA ILE A 319 -9.97 11.87 18.25
C ILE A 319 -10.26 10.50 17.61
N PHE A 320 -9.24 9.67 17.47
CA PHE A 320 -9.27 8.34 16.84
C PHE A 320 -8.74 7.29 17.82
N PRO A 321 -9.57 6.77 18.73
CA PRO A 321 -9.11 5.85 19.77
C PRO A 321 -8.42 4.61 19.21
N PRO A 322 -7.22 4.24 19.75
CA PRO A 322 -6.51 3.04 19.37
C PRO A 322 -7.22 1.78 19.86
N TYR A 323 -6.94 0.67 19.21
CA TYR A 323 -7.25 -0.64 19.77
C TYR A 323 -6.06 -1.17 20.57
N LYS A 324 -6.35 -1.95 21.61
CA LYS A 324 -5.34 -2.74 22.28
C LYS A 324 -5.07 -4.02 21.48
N PRO A 325 -3.83 -4.53 21.44
CA PRO A 325 -3.55 -5.84 20.88
C PRO A 325 -4.37 -6.94 21.60
N ALA A 326 -4.80 -7.94 20.85
CA ALA A 326 -5.42 -9.11 21.45
C ALA A 326 -4.34 -9.99 22.12
N PRO A 327 -4.57 -10.59 23.30
CA PRO A 327 -5.82 -10.65 24.09
C PRO A 327 -6.02 -9.47 25.05
N GLU A 328 -5.11 -8.51 25.14
CA GLU A 328 -5.11 -7.42 26.13
C GLU A 328 -6.40 -6.57 26.06
N ASP A 329 -7.00 -6.49 24.86
CA ASP A 329 -8.23 -5.72 24.63
C ASP A 329 -9.46 -6.29 25.34
N TYR A 330 -9.46 -7.60 25.63
CA TYR A 330 -10.59 -8.29 26.25
C TYR A 330 -10.24 -9.07 27.53
N ALA A 331 -8.97 -9.21 27.86
CA ALA A 331 -8.53 -10.02 28.98
C ALA A 331 -8.17 -9.22 30.24
N TRP A 332 -7.86 -7.88 30.09
CA TRP A 332 -7.42 -7.02 31.19
C TRP A 332 -8.18 -5.70 31.29
#